data_8d0adae629d603f36601dda5c54b2884
#
_entry.id   8d0adae629d603f36601dda5c54b2884
#
_cell.length_a   1.000
_cell.length_b   1.000
_cell.length_c   1.000
_cell.angle_alpha   90.00
_cell.angle_beta   90.00
_cell.angle_gamma   90.00
#
_symmetry.space_group_name_H-M   'P 1'
#
loop_
_entity.id
_entity.type
_entity.pdbx_description
1 polymer ?
#
loop_
_entity_poly.entity_id
_entity_poly.type
_entity_poly.pdbx_seq_one_letter_code
_entity_poly.pdbx_strand_id
1 'polypeptide(L)'
;MKPIAILLLHCPDEQGIISEITKFITDNHGNIVYLDQYVDCEDSMFFMRLEWDLENFMIPREKIEDIINTLYKVRYNINFNLYFNDEKPRMAIFVSKMSHCLYDLLARYMQIISDDMIKSYPYHIINIHHSFLPAFVGAKPYHQAWERGVKIIGATSHYVTAELDAGPIIDQDVTRISHKDTPESLVLKGKDLEKIVLSRAVTKHIERKILVYHNKTIIFS
;
A
#
# COMPACT_ATOMS: atom_id res chain seq x y z
N MET A 1 -11.56 -12.06 -18.83
CA MET A 1 -11.69 -10.89 -17.92
C MET A 1 -11.64 -9.67 -18.82
N LYS A 2 -12.53 -8.68 -18.64
CA LYS A 2 -12.48 -7.45 -19.43
C LYS A 2 -11.20 -6.67 -19.14
N PRO A 3 -10.61 -6.01 -20.14
CA PRO A 3 -9.43 -5.16 -19.92
C PRO A 3 -9.86 -3.88 -19.18
N ILE A 4 -9.27 -3.62 -18.03
CA ILE A 4 -9.54 -2.47 -17.16
C ILE A 4 -8.27 -1.66 -17.00
N ALA A 5 -8.38 -0.34 -17.18
CA ALA A 5 -7.35 0.61 -16.77
C ALA A 5 -7.61 1.08 -15.34
N ILE A 6 -6.55 1.26 -14.56
CA ILE A 6 -6.57 1.69 -13.16
C ILE A 6 -5.68 2.92 -13.04
N LEU A 7 -6.28 4.05 -12.71
CA LEU A 7 -5.59 5.32 -12.51
C LEU A 7 -5.57 5.66 -11.02
N LEU A 8 -4.37 5.82 -10.47
CA LEU A 8 -4.14 6.41 -9.16
C LEU A 8 -3.54 7.79 -9.37
N LEU A 9 -4.14 8.83 -8.83
CA LEU A 9 -3.62 10.19 -8.96
C LEU A 9 -3.73 10.99 -7.68
N HIS A 10 -2.86 12.01 -7.57
CA HIS A 10 -2.99 13.08 -6.60
C HIS A 10 -2.54 14.42 -7.20
N CYS A 11 -3.12 15.48 -6.72
CA CYS A 11 -2.81 16.86 -7.11
C CYS A 11 -3.32 17.85 -6.04
N PRO A 12 -2.93 19.14 -6.10
CA PRO A 12 -3.62 20.16 -5.33
C PRO A 12 -5.12 20.11 -5.58
N ASP A 13 -5.93 20.27 -4.52
CA ASP A 13 -7.39 20.22 -4.64
C ASP A 13 -7.90 21.46 -5.39
N GLU A 14 -8.67 21.23 -6.43
CA GLU A 14 -9.27 22.29 -7.26
C GLU A 14 -10.65 21.87 -7.76
N GLN A 15 -11.55 22.82 -7.85
CA GLN A 15 -12.90 22.59 -8.37
C GLN A 15 -12.87 22.08 -9.82
N GLY A 16 -13.58 20.98 -10.08
CA GLY A 16 -13.80 20.48 -11.43
C GLY A 16 -12.92 19.29 -11.82
N ILE A 17 -11.90 18.91 -11.05
CA ILE A 17 -10.98 17.81 -11.35
C ILE A 17 -11.74 16.52 -11.68
N ILE A 18 -12.67 16.09 -10.82
CA ILE A 18 -13.46 14.87 -11.03
C ILE A 18 -14.23 14.96 -12.34
N SER A 19 -14.92 16.08 -12.56
CA SER A 19 -15.73 16.30 -13.76
C SER A 19 -14.90 16.23 -15.05
N GLU A 20 -13.73 16.85 -15.07
CA GLU A 20 -12.85 16.85 -16.24
C GLU A 20 -12.31 15.45 -16.54
N ILE A 21 -11.83 14.73 -15.52
CA ILE A 21 -11.27 13.40 -15.71
C ILE A 21 -12.36 12.38 -16.10
N THR A 22 -13.51 12.40 -15.42
CA THR A 22 -14.61 11.50 -15.75
C THR A 22 -15.22 11.82 -17.12
N LYS A 23 -15.31 13.10 -17.50
CA LYS A 23 -15.72 13.51 -18.84
C LYS A 23 -14.75 13.02 -19.91
N PHE A 24 -13.45 13.13 -19.70
CA PHE A 24 -12.45 12.56 -20.64
C PHE A 24 -12.69 11.07 -20.89
N ILE A 25 -12.93 10.28 -19.83
CA ILE A 25 -13.18 8.85 -19.97
C ILE A 25 -14.48 8.61 -20.76
N THR A 26 -15.56 9.29 -20.41
CA THR A 26 -16.89 9.07 -21.04
C THR A 26 -16.94 9.59 -22.47
N ASP A 27 -16.32 10.73 -22.78
CA ASP A 27 -16.23 11.26 -24.15
C ASP A 27 -15.43 10.32 -25.08
N ASN A 28 -14.54 9.50 -24.54
CA ASN A 28 -13.79 8.48 -25.27
C ASN A 28 -14.40 7.07 -25.14
N HIS A 29 -15.69 6.97 -24.83
CA HIS A 29 -16.45 5.72 -24.71
C HIS A 29 -15.97 4.75 -23.63
N GLY A 30 -15.23 5.23 -22.63
CA GLY A 30 -14.85 4.44 -21.45
C GLY A 30 -16.03 4.35 -20.48
N ASN A 31 -16.30 3.14 -19.97
CA ASN A 31 -17.26 2.93 -18.90
C ASN A 31 -16.55 2.87 -17.56
N ILE A 32 -16.81 3.85 -16.67
CA ILE A 32 -16.26 3.89 -15.33
C ILE A 32 -16.88 2.78 -14.49
N VAL A 33 -16.08 1.88 -13.96
CA VAL A 33 -16.52 0.73 -13.15
C VAL A 33 -16.23 0.90 -11.67
N TYR A 34 -15.30 1.78 -11.33
CA TYR A 34 -14.97 2.14 -9.95
C TYR A 34 -14.44 3.57 -9.88
N LEU A 35 -14.83 4.30 -8.85
CA LEU A 35 -14.27 5.60 -8.49
C LEU A 35 -14.31 5.76 -6.97
N ASP A 36 -13.17 6.06 -6.39
CA ASP A 36 -13.03 6.46 -5.00
C ASP A 36 -12.11 7.68 -4.92
N GLN A 37 -12.39 8.60 -4.00
CA GLN A 37 -11.64 9.84 -3.88
C GLN A 37 -11.58 10.31 -2.42
N TYR A 38 -10.54 11.07 -2.11
CA TYR A 38 -10.33 11.67 -0.81
C TYR A 38 -9.69 13.05 -0.97
N VAL A 39 -10.07 14.00 -0.14
CA VAL A 39 -9.43 15.34 -0.03
C VAL A 39 -8.81 15.45 1.35
N ASP A 40 -7.49 15.63 1.41
CA ASP A 40 -6.81 16.06 2.62
C ASP A 40 -6.97 17.57 2.75
N CYS A 41 -7.86 18.00 3.67
CA CYS A 41 -8.17 19.40 3.88
C CYS A 41 -7.02 20.18 4.55
N GLU A 42 -6.11 19.52 5.24
CA GLU A 42 -4.95 20.16 5.89
C GLU A 42 -3.89 20.51 4.85
N ASP A 43 -3.56 19.57 3.99
CA ASP A 43 -2.57 19.75 2.91
C ASP A 43 -3.19 20.32 1.62
N SER A 44 -4.54 20.49 1.56
CA SER A 44 -5.29 20.88 0.36
C SER A 44 -4.95 20.01 -0.85
N MET A 45 -4.91 18.70 -0.64
CA MET A 45 -4.54 17.70 -1.66
C MET A 45 -5.71 16.79 -1.98
N PHE A 46 -5.94 16.61 -3.27
CA PHE A 46 -6.92 15.68 -3.83
C PHE A 46 -6.25 14.36 -4.22
N PHE A 47 -6.90 13.25 -3.90
CA PHE A 47 -6.48 11.89 -4.22
C PHE A 47 -7.63 11.14 -4.87
N MET A 48 -7.36 10.37 -5.93
CA MET A 48 -8.39 9.60 -6.61
C MET A 48 -7.84 8.27 -7.12
N ARG A 49 -8.68 7.24 -7.02
CA ARG A 49 -8.54 5.97 -7.71
C ARG A 49 -9.73 5.78 -8.65
N LEU A 50 -9.47 5.56 -9.93
CA LEU A 50 -10.47 5.41 -10.97
C LEU A 50 -10.17 4.17 -11.79
N GLU A 51 -11.21 3.37 -12.08
CA GLU A 51 -11.12 2.24 -13.00
C GLU A 51 -12.14 2.39 -14.12
N TRP A 52 -11.75 2.07 -15.34
CA TRP A 52 -12.66 2.05 -16.48
C TRP A 52 -12.39 0.90 -17.44
N ASP A 53 -13.45 0.45 -18.11
CA ASP A 53 -13.43 -0.60 -19.11
C ASP A 53 -12.81 -0.06 -20.42
N LEU A 54 -11.88 -0.82 -21.00
CA LEU A 54 -11.19 -0.48 -22.24
C LEU A 54 -11.83 -1.12 -23.48
N GLU A 55 -12.88 -1.95 -23.34
CA GLU A 55 -13.44 -2.74 -24.47
C GLU A 55 -13.85 -1.89 -25.65
N ASN A 56 -14.42 -0.70 -25.40
CA ASN A 56 -14.84 0.25 -26.44
C ASN A 56 -14.15 1.60 -26.33
N PHE A 57 -13.09 1.68 -25.54
CA PHE A 57 -12.37 2.92 -25.31
C PHE A 57 -11.61 3.34 -26.57
N MET A 58 -11.84 4.56 -27.05
CA MET A 58 -11.34 5.03 -28.35
C MET A 58 -9.83 5.28 -28.37
N ILE A 59 -9.23 5.48 -27.21
CA ILE A 59 -7.79 5.79 -27.11
C ILE A 59 -7.01 4.48 -26.97
N PRO A 60 -6.02 4.21 -27.83
CA PRO A 60 -5.14 3.06 -27.69
C PRO A 60 -4.42 3.09 -26.35
N ARG A 61 -4.30 1.90 -25.72
CA ARG A 61 -3.73 1.71 -24.38
C ARG A 61 -2.39 2.42 -24.20
N GLU A 62 -1.50 2.30 -25.17
CA GLU A 62 -0.17 2.87 -25.16
C GLU A 62 -0.12 4.41 -25.25
N LYS A 63 -1.24 5.05 -25.58
CA LYS A 63 -1.35 6.51 -25.67
C LYS A 63 -2.06 7.16 -24.48
N ILE A 64 -2.69 6.36 -23.61
CA ILE A 64 -3.50 6.89 -22.49
C ILE A 64 -2.63 7.75 -21.57
N GLU A 65 -1.45 7.24 -21.20
CA GLU A 65 -0.54 7.94 -20.29
C GLU A 65 -0.08 9.30 -20.86
N ASP A 66 0.32 9.33 -22.14
CA ASP A 66 0.75 10.55 -22.82
C ASP A 66 -0.36 11.60 -22.89
N ILE A 67 -1.58 11.14 -23.17
CA ILE A 67 -2.74 12.04 -23.25
C ILE A 67 -3.09 12.61 -21.88
N ILE A 68 -3.11 11.78 -20.82
CA ILE A 68 -3.34 12.25 -19.45
C ILE A 68 -2.27 13.27 -19.04
N ASN A 69 -1.00 13.00 -19.33
CA ASN A 69 0.10 13.94 -19.11
C ASN A 69 -0.14 15.27 -19.83
N THR A 70 -0.50 15.22 -21.10
CA THR A 70 -0.70 16.42 -21.94
C THR A 70 -1.87 17.26 -21.43
N LEU A 71 -2.99 16.65 -21.07
CA LEU A 71 -4.22 17.35 -20.71
C LEU A 71 -4.19 17.91 -19.28
N TYR A 72 -3.62 17.15 -18.34
CA TYR A 72 -3.85 17.43 -16.93
C TYR A 72 -2.59 17.74 -16.11
N LYS A 73 -1.39 17.32 -16.54
CA LYS A 73 -0.17 17.54 -15.76
C LYS A 73 0.14 19.02 -15.57
N VAL A 74 0.05 19.81 -16.64
CA VAL A 74 0.32 21.26 -16.57
C VAL A 74 -0.82 22.00 -15.88
N ARG A 75 -2.07 21.64 -16.18
CA ARG A 75 -3.27 22.32 -15.69
C ARG A 75 -3.49 22.13 -14.19
N TYR A 76 -3.38 20.89 -13.70
CA TYR A 76 -3.70 20.54 -12.32
C TYR A 76 -2.48 20.08 -11.52
N ASN A 77 -1.28 20.11 -12.12
CA ASN A 77 -0.06 19.57 -11.49
C ASN A 77 -0.24 18.15 -10.96
N ILE A 78 -0.91 17.28 -11.75
CA ILE A 78 -1.19 15.92 -11.32
C ILE A 78 0.07 15.07 -11.30
N ASN A 79 0.16 14.22 -10.28
CA ASN A 79 1.03 13.05 -10.26
C ASN A 79 0.15 11.82 -10.32
N PHE A 80 0.48 10.87 -11.18
CA PHE A 80 -0.35 9.69 -11.35
C PHE A 80 0.46 8.44 -11.70
N ASN A 81 -0.16 7.30 -11.45
CA ASN A 81 0.27 5.99 -11.95
C ASN A 81 -0.90 5.35 -12.71
N LEU A 82 -0.61 4.83 -13.88
CA LEU A 82 -1.56 4.09 -14.71
C LEU A 82 -1.17 2.62 -14.74
N TYR A 83 -2.14 1.74 -14.45
CA TYR A 83 -1.97 0.30 -14.45
C TYR A 83 -3.07 -0.35 -15.28
N PHE A 84 -2.88 -1.63 -15.61
CA PHE A 84 -3.86 -2.44 -16.32
C PHE A 84 -4.04 -3.78 -15.61
N ASN A 85 -5.28 -4.26 -15.52
CA ASN A 85 -5.62 -5.45 -14.75
C ASN A 85 -5.08 -6.76 -15.32
N ASP A 86 -4.64 -6.76 -16.58
CA ASP A 86 -3.99 -7.89 -17.24
C ASP A 86 -2.47 -7.97 -16.99
N GLU A 87 -1.89 -6.92 -16.42
CA GLU A 87 -0.49 -6.88 -16.00
C GLU A 87 -0.32 -7.53 -14.63
N LYS A 88 0.23 -8.74 -14.62
CA LYS A 88 0.50 -9.45 -13.37
C LYS A 88 1.84 -8.98 -12.79
N PRO A 89 1.85 -8.36 -11.59
CA PRO A 89 3.10 -8.03 -10.92
C PRO A 89 3.88 -9.30 -10.58
N ARG A 90 5.20 -9.26 -10.72
CA ARG A 90 6.07 -10.32 -10.22
C ARG A 90 6.37 -10.03 -8.75
N MET A 91 6.29 -11.06 -7.91
CA MET A 91 6.59 -10.96 -6.50
C MET A 91 7.78 -11.85 -6.14
N ALA A 92 8.72 -11.32 -5.38
CA ALA A 92 9.78 -12.09 -4.73
C ALA A 92 9.54 -12.08 -3.21
N ILE A 93 9.69 -13.23 -2.57
CA ILE A 93 9.55 -13.37 -1.12
C ILE A 93 10.93 -13.67 -0.54
N PHE A 94 11.42 -12.78 0.32
CA PHE A 94 12.67 -12.97 1.02
C PHE A 94 12.41 -13.62 2.38
N VAL A 95 13.08 -14.74 2.65
CA VAL A 95 12.96 -15.49 3.90
C VAL A 95 14.32 -15.72 4.52
N SER A 96 14.41 -15.72 5.85
CA SER A 96 15.61 -16.20 6.55
C SER A 96 15.61 -17.73 6.62
N LYS A 97 16.70 -18.33 7.11
CA LYS A 97 16.98 -19.79 7.12
C LYS A 97 15.90 -20.71 7.75
N MET A 98 14.81 -20.20 8.28
CA MET A 98 13.75 -20.97 8.90
C MET A 98 12.63 -21.28 7.90
N SER A 99 12.60 -22.49 7.39
CA SER A 99 11.76 -22.99 6.30
C SER A 99 10.24 -23.05 6.57
N HIS A 100 9.80 -22.89 7.80
CA HIS A 100 8.37 -22.93 8.16
C HIS A 100 7.58 -21.67 7.79
N CYS A 101 8.26 -20.62 7.34
CA CYS A 101 7.62 -19.37 6.93
C CYS A 101 7.12 -19.35 5.48
N LEU A 102 7.50 -20.33 4.65
CA LEU A 102 7.13 -20.37 3.23
C LEU A 102 5.65 -20.76 3.03
N TYR A 103 5.09 -21.57 3.92
CA TYR A 103 3.70 -22.05 3.84
C TYR A 103 2.66 -21.01 4.28
N ASP A 104 3.07 -19.96 5.01
CA ASP A 104 2.16 -19.01 5.63
C ASP A 104 2.27 -17.56 5.09
N LEU A 105 2.95 -17.32 3.95
CA LEU A 105 3.21 -15.94 3.42
C LEU A 105 3.95 -15.01 4.40
N LEU A 106 4.60 -15.55 5.44
CA LEU A 106 5.37 -14.76 6.40
C LEU A 106 6.84 -14.79 6.04
N ALA A 107 7.24 -13.84 5.23
CA ALA A 107 8.64 -13.54 4.99
C ALA A 107 9.24 -12.87 6.24
N ARG A 108 10.05 -13.57 7.01
CA ARG A 108 10.90 -12.99 8.04
C ARG A 108 12.32 -12.85 7.50
N TYR A 109 12.56 -11.82 6.74
CA TYR A 109 13.89 -11.46 6.32
C TYR A 109 14.52 -10.53 7.36
N MET A 110 15.44 -11.08 8.16
CA MET A 110 16.07 -10.38 9.29
C MET A 110 17.39 -9.70 8.90
N GLN A 111 17.59 -9.37 7.63
CA GLN A 111 18.78 -8.68 7.16
C GLN A 111 18.41 -7.29 6.65
N ILE A 112 19.33 -6.34 6.81
CA ILE A 112 19.17 -5.00 6.26
C ILE A 112 19.26 -5.08 4.73
N ILE A 113 18.26 -4.54 4.06
CA ILE A 113 18.23 -4.43 2.60
C ILE A 113 19.14 -3.27 2.22
N SER A 114 19.96 -3.45 1.17
CA SER A 114 20.86 -2.40 0.71
C SER A 114 20.10 -1.18 0.18
N ASP A 115 20.67 0.01 0.36
CA ASP A 115 20.12 1.26 -0.16
C ASP A 115 19.90 1.23 -1.68
N ASP A 116 20.79 0.56 -2.41
CA ASP A 116 20.67 0.42 -3.86
C ASP A 116 19.42 -0.38 -4.26
N MET A 117 19.09 -1.42 -3.50
CA MET A 117 17.87 -2.19 -3.71
C MET A 117 16.63 -1.37 -3.38
N ILE A 118 16.64 -0.62 -2.27
CA ILE A 118 15.53 0.27 -1.90
C ILE A 118 15.31 1.32 -2.97
N LYS A 119 16.37 1.96 -3.48
CA LYS A 119 16.29 2.95 -4.55
C LYS A 119 15.81 2.37 -5.88
N SER A 120 16.15 1.10 -6.17
CA SER A 120 15.72 0.42 -7.41
C SER A 120 14.25 0.00 -7.38
N TYR A 121 13.66 -0.16 -6.19
CA TYR A 121 12.29 -0.61 -5.99
C TYR A 121 11.51 0.29 -5.02
N PRO A 122 11.40 1.61 -5.27
CA PRO A 122 10.73 2.55 -4.38
C PRO A 122 9.26 2.14 -4.20
N TYR A 123 8.84 1.98 -2.93
CA TYR A 123 7.48 1.54 -2.54
C TYR A 123 7.04 0.20 -3.15
N HIS A 124 7.98 -0.69 -3.46
CA HIS A 124 7.71 -2.06 -3.92
C HIS A 124 8.23 -3.13 -2.97
N ILE A 125 8.89 -2.73 -1.89
CA ILE A 125 9.37 -3.63 -0.84
C ILE A 125 8.47 -3.44 0.38
N ILE A 126 7.80 -4.52 0.79
CA ILE A 126 6.89 -4.52 1.94
C ILE A 126 7.54 -5.32 3.07
N ASN A 127 7.56 -4.73 4.26
CA ASN A 127 8.00 -5.38 5.49
C ASN A 127 6.85 -5.56 6.46
N ILE A 128 6.99 -6.55 7.35
CA ILE A 128 6.12 -6.74 8.51
C ILE A 128 6.94 -6.55 9.79
N HIS A 129 6.56 -5.61 10.62
CA HIS A 129 7.16 -5.34 11.91
C HIS A 129 6.28 -5.86 13.06
N HIS A 130 6.92 -6.48 14.06
CA HIS A 130 6.25 -7.21 15.15
C HIS A 130 5.70 -6.32 16.25
N SER A 131 5.41 -5.06 15.98
CA SER A 131 4.78 -4.15 16.93
C SER A 131 3.84 -3.17 16.23
N PHE A 132 3.06 -2.47 17.02
CA PHE A 132 2.26 -1.34 16.57
C PHE A 132 3.18 -0.11 16.49
N LEU A 133 3.80 0.12 15.34
CA LEU A 133 4.70 1.26 15.14
C LEU A 133 3.98 2.59 15.45
N PRO A 134 4.67 3.55 16.07
CA PRO A 134 6.09 3.59 16.40
C PRO A 134 6.47 2.98 17.77
N ALA A 135 5.59 2.21 18.40
CA ALA A 135 5.87 1.59 19.70
C ALA A 135 6.73 0.33 19.58
N PHE A 136 7.61 0.09 20.57
CA PHE A 136 8.45 -1.11 20.68
C PHE A 136 9.32 -1.38 19.46
N VAL A 137 10.05 -0.36 19.02
CA VAL A 137 11.07 -0.46 17.98
C VAL A 137 12.25 -1.30 18.49
N GLY A 138 12.80 -2.15 17.60
CA GLY A 138 14.00 -2.95 17.89
C GLY A 138 13.71 -4.42 18.18
N ALA A 139 14.65 -5.10 18.87
CA ALA A 139 14.61 -6.55 19.08
C ALA A 139 13.65 -6.97 20.19
N LYS A 140 12.99 -8.12 19.99
CA LYS A 140 12.10 -8.79 20.97
C LYS A 140 10.91 -7.93 21.47
N PRO A 141 10.10 -7.32 20.59
CA PRO A 141 9.04 -6.41 21.00
C PRO A 141 7.99 -7.08 21.90
N TYR A 142 7.70 -8.36 21.72
CA TYR A 142 6.76 -9.10 22.58
C TYR A 142 7.26 -9.30 24.02
N HIS A 143 8.57 -9.44 24.24
CA HIS A 143 9.14 -9.51 25.59
C HIS A 143 9.08 -8.14 26.27
N GLN A 144 9.42 -7.08 25.53
CA GLN A 144 9.28 -5.70 26.03
C GLN A 144 7.81 -5.37 26.38
N ALA A 145 6.88 -5.78 25.55
CA ALA A 145 5.45 -5.61 25.78
C ALA A 145 4.97 -6.34 27.05
N TRP A 146 5.45 -7.58 27.26
CA TRP A 146 5.12 -8.37 28.45
C TRP A 146 5.71 -7.73 29.73
N GLU A 147 6.99 -7.37 29.72
CA GLU A 147 7.66 -6.70 30.85
C GLU A 147 6.99 -5.37 31.21
N ARG A 148 6.55 -4.62 30.19
CA ARG A 148 5.84 -3.35 30.39
C ARG A 148 4.40 -3.54 30.90
N GLY A 149 3.85 -4.75 30.80
CA GLY A 149 2.48 -5.06 31.21
C GLY A 149 1.42 -4.39 30.36
N VAL A 150 1.65 -4.25 29.05
CA VAL A 150 0.69 -3.66 28.11
C VAL A 150 -0.58 -4.50 28.01
N LYS A 151 -1.65 -3.93 27.46
CA LYS A 151 -2.96 -4.61 27.33
C LYS A 151 -3.27 -5.00 25.88
N ILE A 152 -2.47 -4.56 24.95
CA ILE A 152 -2.54 -4.90 23.53
C ILE A 152 -1.13 -5.10 22.97
N ILE A 153 -1.02 -5.98 21.99
CA ILE A 153 0.14 -6.09 21.09
C ILE A 153 -0.33 -5.85 19.67
N GLY A 154 0.57 -5.46 18.78
CA GLY A 154 0.24 -5.12 17.41
C GLY A 154 1.25 -5.66 16.40
N ALA A 155 0.89 -5.51 15.14
CA ALA A 155 1.77 -5.71 13.99
C ALA A 155 1.55 -4.57 12.98
N THR A 156 2.62 -4.22 12.26
CA THR A 156 2.59 -3.15 11.26
C THR A 156 3.22 -3.66 9.96
N SER A 157 2.51 -3.52 8.85
CA SER A 157 3.08 -3.68 7.52
C SER A 157 3.30 -2.30 6.90
N HIS A 158 4.50 -2.08 6.36
CA HIS A 158 4.90 -0.80 5.81
C HIS A 158 5.82 -0.98 4.59
N TYR A 159 5.93 0.04 3.77
CA TYR A 159 6.96 0.07 2.74
C TYR A 159 8.34 0.28 3.35
N VAL A 160 9.34 -0.40 2.80
CA VAL A 160 10.72 -0.24 3.25
C VAL A 160 11.31 1.04 2.66
N THR A 161 11.94 1.84 3.52
CA THR A 161 12.72 3.03 3.19
C THR A 161 14.14 2.89 3.73
N ALA A 162 15.01 3.86 3.45
CA ALA A 162 16.38 3.87 3.97
C ALA A 162 16.42 3.98 5.49
N GLU A 163 15.44 4.63 6.10
CA GLU A 163 15.29 4.69 7.55
C GLU A 163 14.56 3.45 8.06
N LEU A 164 15.14 2.80 9.07
CA LEU A 164 14.64 1.55 9.61
C LEU A 164 13.26 1.74 10.26
N ASP A 165 12.30 0.90 9.86
CA ASP A 165 10.92 0.85 10.37
C ASP A 165 10.16 2.19 10.31
N ALA A 166 10.61 3.14 9.48
CA ALA A 166 10.04 4.48 9.36
C ALA A 166 9.26 4.73 8.07
N GLY A 167 9.17 3.74 7.19
CA GLY A 167 8.47 3.88 5.90
C GLY A 167 6.96 3.98 6.02
N PRO A 168 6.26 4.41 4.94
CA PRO A 168 4.81 4.59 4.91
C PRO A 168 4.07 3.33 5.32
N ILE A 169 3.18 3.46 6.31
CA ILE A 169 2.41 2.35 6.85
C ILE A 169 1.29 1.95 5.89
N ILE A 170 1.17 0.65 5.61
CA ILE A 170 0.14 0.10 4.71
C ILE A 170 -1.04 -0.45 5.52
N ASP A 171 -0.75 -1.25 6.54
CA ASP A 171 -1.78 -1.87 7.37
C ASP A 171 -1.25 -2.09 8.79
N GLN A 172 -2.14 -1.96 9.75
CA GLN A 172 -1.86 -2.24 11.16
C GLN A 172 -3.04 -2.94 11.80
N ASP A 173 -2.74 -3.79 12.78
CA ASP A 173 -3.78 -4.38 13.61
C ASP A 173 -3.23 -4.68 15.00
N VAL A 174 -4.16 -4.91 15.96
CA VAL A 174 -3.85 -5.16 17.37
C VAL A 174 -4.65 -6.33 17.90
N THR A 175 -4.09 -7.02 18.88
CA THR A 175 -4.83 -8.01 19.66
C THR A 175 -4.70 -7.77 21.15
N ARG A 176 -5.77 -8.09 21.90
CA ARG A 176 -5.78 -7.96 23.37
C ARG A 176 -4.98 -9.06 24.02
N ILE A 177 -4.25 -8.68 25.08
CA ILE A 177 -3.56 -9.60 25.97
C ILE A 177 -3.98 -9.37 27.42
N SER A 178 -3.73 -10.34 28.28
CA SER A 178 -4.07 -10.33 29.68
C SER A 178 -2.87 -10.68 30.56
N HIS A 179 -3.02 -10.55 31.84
CA HIS A 179 -2.00 -11.00 32.83
C HIS A 179 -1.79 -12.52 32.86
N LYS A 180 -2.63 -13.30 32.20
CA LYS A 180 -2.50 -14.76 32.05
C LYS A 180 -1.61 -15.16 30.87
N ASP A 181 -1.30 -14.22 30.00
CA ASP A 181 -0.47 -14.47 28.84
C ASP A 181 1.01 -14.50 29.24
N THR A 182 1.74 -15.48 28.72
CA THR A 182 3.19 -15.61 28.85
C THR A 182 3.88 -14.96 27.65
N PRO A 183 5.19 -14.67 27.72
CA PRO A 183 5.96 -14.21 26.56
C PRO A 183 5.78 -15.10 25.32
N GLU A 184 5.73 -16.44 25.52
CA GLU A 184 5.54 -17.41 24.44
C GLU A 184 4.14 -17.28 23.82
N SER A 185 3.09 -17.10 24.64
CA SER A 185 1.73 -16.88 24.13
C SER A 185 1.61 -15.58 23.36
N LEU A 186 2.32 -14.51 23.79
CA LEU A 186 2.37 -13.25 23.05
C LEU A 186 3.03 -13.43 21.69
N VAL A 187 4.13 -14.17 21.62
CA VAL A 187 4.82 -14.48 20.35
C VAL A 187 3.88 -15.24 19.40
N LEU A 188 3.10 -16.21 19.90
CA LEU A 188 2.16 -16.96 19.08
C LEU A 188 1.03 -16.06 18.55
N LYS A 189 0.36 -15.30 19.42
CA LYS A 189 -0.68 -14.33 19.03
C LYS A 189 -0.15 -13.29 18.03
N GLY A 190 1.07 -12.81 18.27
CA GLY A 190 1.72 -11.86 17.38
C GLY A 190 1.97 -12.43 15.99
N LYS A 191 2.45 -13.68 15.89
CA LYS A 191 2.63 -14.36 14.60
C LYS A 191 1.35 -14.46 13.79
N ASP A 192 0.22 -14.77 14.43
CA ASP A 192 -1.06 -14.87 13.73
C ASP A 192 -1.53 -13.48 13.26
N LEU A 193 -1.30 -12.45 14.07
CA LEU A 193 -1.60 -11.08 13.68
C LEU A 193 -0.74 -10.60 12.50
N GLU A 194 0.57 -10.89 12.54
CA GLU A 194 1.51 -10.58 11.46
C GLU A 194 1.05 -11.16 10.11
N LYS A 195 0.58 -12.42 10.10
CA LYS A 195 0.05 -13.08 8.89
C LYS A 195 -1.10 -12.29 8.28
N ILE A 196 -2.06 -11.90 9.10
CA ILE A 196 -3.26 -11.17 8.67
C ILE A 196 -2.88 -9.80 8.11
N VAL A 197 -2.06 -9.05 8.85
CA VAL A 197 -1.64 -7.69 8.48
C VAL A 197 -0.83 -7.70 7.17
N LEU A 198 0.15 -8.63 7.06
CA LEU A 198 0.94 -8.74 5.84
C LEU A 198 0.09 -9.17 4.64
N SER A 199 -0.81 -10.14 4.81
CA SER A 199 -1.69 -10.60 3.74
C SER A 199 -2.56 -9.46 3.22
N ARG A 200 -3.17 -8.67 4.11
CA ARG A 200 -3.98 -7.50 3.73
C ARG A 200 -3.15 -6.44 3.01
N ALA A 201 -1.94 -6.16 3.50
CA ALA A 201 -1.05 -5.18 2.89
C ALA A 201 -0.63 -5.59 1.47
N VAL A 202 -0.23 -6.85 1.28
CA VAL A 202 0.14 -7.40 -0.03
C VAL A 202 -1.05 -7.38 -0.99
N THR A 203 -2.24 -7.77 -0.54
CA THR A 203 -3.46 -7.74 -1.35
C THR A 203 -3.76 -6.32 -1.84
N LYS A 204 -3.77 -5.34 -0.94
CA LYS A 204 -3.99 -3.93 -1.30
C LYS A 204 -2.95 -3.41 -2.31
N HIS A 205 -1.68 -3.82 -2.14
CA HIS A 205 -0.61 -3.44 -3.06
C HIS A 205 -0.80 -4.05 -4.47
N ILE A 206 -1.11 -5.34 -4.55
CA ILE A 206 -1.34 -6.05 -5.83
C ILE A 206 -2.58 -5.50 -6.55
N GLU A 207 -3.63 -5.18 -5.80
CA GLU A 207 -4.87 -4.60 -6.33
C GLU A 207 -4.77 -3.11 -6.69
N ARG A 208 -3.57 -2.52 -6.56
CA ARG A 208 -3.35 -1.10 -6.86
C ARG A 208 -4.29 -0.19 -6.06
N LYS A 209 -4.48 -0.48 -4.78
CA LYS A 209 -5.33 0.28 -3.87
C LYS A 209 -4.56 1.26 -2.99
N ILE A 210 -3.24 1.35 -3.14
CA ILE A 210 -2.38 2.16 -2.29
C ILE A 210 -1.76 3.29 -3.11
N LEU A 211 -1.96 4.52 -2.67
CA LEU A 211 -1.23 5.68 -3.14
C LEU A 211 -0.33 6.18 -1.99
N VAL A 212 0.95 6.36 -2.28
CA VAL A 212 1.91 6.91 -1.30
C VAL A 212 2.01 8.41 -1.52
N TYR A 213 1.84 9.16 -0.43
CA TYR A 213 2.02 10.60 -0.40
C TYR A 213 2.86 11.00 0.81
N HIS A 214 4.03 11.58 0.57
CA HIS A 214 5.05 11.79 1.60
C HIS A 214 5.36 10.49 2.35
N ASN A 215 5.20 10.47 3.68
CA ASN A 215 5.36 9.28 4.51
C ASN A 215 4.01 8.68 4.98
N LYS A 216 2.96 8.90 4.22
CA LYS A 216 1.61 8.37 4.47
C LYS A 216 1.15 7.51 3.30
N THR A 217 0.20 6.62 3.55
CA THR A 217 -0.53 5.91 2.49
C THR A 217 -1.98 6.33 2.48
N ILE A 218 -2.54 6.55 1.28
CA ILE A 218 -3.97 6.66 1.04
C ILE A 218 -4.44 5.30 0.55
N ILE A 219 -5.36 4.69 1.27
CA ILE A 219 -5.88 3.34 0.97
C ILE A 219 -7.29 3.48 0.42
N PHE A 220 -7.48 3.08 -0.82
CA PHE A 220 -8.79 3.03 -1.47
C PHE A 220 -9.50 1.71 -1.17
N SER A 221 -10.80 1.74 -0.95
CA SER A 221 -11.62 0.59 -0.56
C SER A 221 -11.88 -0.41 -1.70
#